data_0ae13c4291631a8fbe89d0faa7bfe339
#
_entry.id   0ae13c4291631a8fbe89d0faa7bfe339
#
_cell.length_a   1.000
_cell.length_b   1.000
_cell.length_c   1.000
_cell.angle_alpha   90.00
_cell.angle_beta   90.00
_cell.angle_gamma   90.00
#
_symmetry.space_group_name_H-M   'P 1'
#
loop_
_entity.id
_entity.type
_entity.pdbx_description
1 polymer ?
#
loop_
_entity_poly.entity_id
_entity_poly.type
_entity_poly.pdbx_seq_one_letter_code
_entity_poly.pdbx_strand_id
1 'polypeptide(L)'
;MGYESPMPVQEEVIPFLLGEDNDVIALAQTGTGKTAAYGLPILQKINVSQYQPQALILCPTRELCLQIADDLNDYSKYIDNLKVLPVYGGSSIESQIKTLKRGVHVVVATPGRLIDLMNRKTVDLSNVKNVILDEADEMLNMGFTDSINEILAAIPENRNMLLFSATMPKEIASITKKYMKDPKEIVIGRKNEGNKNIRDIYYMVRAQDKYLALKRLADYYPNIYGIIFCRTRKETQEIADKLIQDGYNADSLHGELSQAQRDYVMQKFRIKNIQLLVATDVAARGLDVDDLTHVINYGLPDEVESYTHRRGRTGRAGKTGIAISICHVREKGKIREIERIINKKFDKGKMPTGEQICEKQLFNLVDQIEKVKVNEEEIASLMPSIYRKLEWLDKEDIIKRVVSLEFNRMIDYYKDNDDIEVVDESAPRERGKRGGRGEAEEGYTRFFINFGKTDELTPPQLIELVNKCVPGKVRIGRIDLRDNFSFFEVEEGEANRVMDSMNGFEVDGRRISVEPAQAKGEGGKGSRGSRGGSRSGNGFRDRRDSGRGGRDS
;
A
#
# COMPACT_ATOMS: atom_id res chain seq x y z
N MET A 1 18.63 22.97 20.31
CA MET A 1 17.94 22.06 19.38
C MET A 1 18.51 20.62 19.43
N GLY A 2 19.64 20.38 20.04
CA GLY A 2 20.19 19.02 20.24
C GLY A 2 20.82 18.36 19.02
N TYR A 3 21.05 19.10 17.94
CA TYR A 3 21.82 18.60 16.79
C TYR A 3 23.30 18.57 17.13
N GLU A 4 23.94 17.41 17.02
CA GLU A 4 25.39 17.24 17.30
C GLU A 4 26.23 17.36 16.04
N SER A 5 25.70 16.92 14.89
CA SER A 5 26.34 17.00 13.58
C SER A 5 25.30 17.17 12.48
N PRO A 6 25.63 17.87 11.38
CA PRO A 6 24.71 17.99 10.26
C PRO A 6 24.55 16.66 9.52
N MET A 7 23.39 16.45 8.96
CA MET A 7 23.13 15.35 8.03
C MET A 7 23.70 15.70 6.64
N PRO A 8 24.02 14.72 5.78
CA PRO A 8 24.61 15.00 4.47
C PRO A 8 23.82 15.99 3.59
N VAL A 9 22.47 15.94 3.63
CA VAL A 9 21.65 16.93 2.90
C VAL A 9 21.79 18.33 3.48
N GLN A 10 21.98 18.45 4.77
CA GLN A 10 22.16 19.73 5.45
C GLN A 10 23.55 20.33 5.15
N GLU A 11 24.59 19.49 5.11
CA GLU A 11 25.96 19.91 4.76
C GLU A 11 26.05 20.52 3.36
N GLU A 12 25.29 19.97 2.40
CA GLU A 12 25.30 20.45 1.02
C GLU A 12 24.34 21.63 0.79
N VAL A 13 23.11 21.56 1.34
CA VAL A 13 22.05 22.53 1.04
C VAL A 13 22.19 23.82 1.85
N ILE A 14 22.50 23.74 3.17
CA ILE A 14 22.50 24.94 4.03
C ILE A 14 23.54 25.97 3.58
N PRO A 15 24.83 25.62 3.36
CA PRO A 15 25.82 26.59 2.92
C PRO A 15 25.47 27.22 1.57
N PHE A 16 24.95 26.40 0.64
CA PHE A 16 24.53 26.89 -0.68
C PHE A 16 23.41 27.92 -0.60
N LEU A 17 22.36 27.63 0.16
CA LEU A 17 21.22 28.55 0.33
C LEU A 17 21.58 29.82 1.11
N LEU A 18 22.58 29.80 1.97
CA LEU A 18 23.07 30.98 2.69
C LEU A 18 23.98 31.84 1.83
N GLY A 19 24.73 31.24 0.89
CA GLY A 19 25.71 31.94 0.05
C GLY A 19 25.14 32.47 -1.26
N GLU A 20 24.16 31.77 -1.86
CA GLU A 20 23.64 32.07 -3.19
C GLU A 20 22.11 32.03 -3.20
N ASP A 21 21.50 32.93 -4.03
CA ASP A 21 20.06 32.96 -4.23
C ASP A 21 19.70 32.22 -5.53
N ASN A 22 19.94 30.91 -5.55
CA ASN A 22 19.71 30.05 -6.70
C ASN A 22 18.72 28.93 -6.38
N ASP A 23 18.14 28.39 -7.42
CA ASP A 23 17.23 27.24 -7.33
C ASP A 23 17.99 25.96 -6.96
N VAL A 24 17.34 25.07 -6.21
CA VAL A 24 17.92 23.80 -5.74
C VAL A 24 16.97 22.64 -6.00
N ILE A 25 17.50 21.57 -6.57
CA ILE A 25 16.86 20.26 -6.62
C ILE A 25 17.63 19.34 -5.66
N ALA A 26 17.01 18.97 -4.56
CA ALA A 26 17.58 18.05 -3.58
C ALA A 26 16.90 16.69 -3.65
N LEU A 27 17.60 15.69 -4.18
CA LEU A 27 17.14 14.31 -4.21
C LEU A 27 17.63 13.59 -2.97
N ALA A 28 16.73 13.40 -2.00
CA ALA A 28 17.03 12.76 -0.72
C ALA A 28 15.81 12.01 -0.17
N GLN A 29 16.05 10.88 0.49
CA GLN A 29 14.98 10.06 1.09
C GLN A 29 14.28 10.78 2.26
N THR A 30 13.12 10.28 2.68
CA THR A 30 12.44 10.73 3.91
C THR A 30 13.30 10.40 5.14
N GLY A 31 13.26 11.28 6.16
CA GLY A 31 14.04 11.09 7.39
C GLY A 31 15.53 11.45 7.29
N THR A 32 15.96 12.15 6.23
CA THR A 32 17.34 12.62 6.06
C THR A 32 17.57 14.05 6.57
N GLY A 33 16.59 14.66 7.26
CA GLY A 33 16.71 16.02 7.80
C GLY A 33 16.48 17.14 6.79
N LYS A 34 15.69 16.91 5.75
CA LYS A 34 15.36 17.89 4.69
C LYS A 34 14.73 19.17 5.25
N THR A 35 13.80 19.05 6.22
CA THR A 35 13.11 20.20 6.81
C THR A 35 14.11 21.21 7.41
N ALA A 36 15.13 20.74 8.14
CA ALA A 36 16.17 21.61 8.65
C ALA A 36 17.07 22.16 7.54
N ALA A 37 17.33 21.37 6.48
CA ALA A 37 18.19 21.79 5.37
C ALA A 37 17.66 23.02 4.64
N TYR A 38 16.34 23.11 4.41
CA TYR A 38 15.74 24.32 3.82
C TYR A 38 15.21 25.32 4.87
N GLY A 39 14.70 24.82 6.00
CA GLY A 39 14.02 25.64 7.00
C GLY A 39 14.96 26.63 7.67
N LEU A 40 16.14 26.20 8.12
CA LEU A 40 17.11 27.07 8.80
C LEU A 40 17.57 28.23 7.92
N PRO A 41 18.03 28.04 6.66
CA PRO A 41 18.41 29.15 5.79
C PRO A 41 17.27 30.10 5.47
N ILE A 42 16.07 29.56 5.25
CA ILE A 42 14.89 30.38 4.93
C ILE A 42 14.51 31.25 6.12
N LEU A 43 14.43 30.69 7.32
CA LEU A 43 14.11 31.45 8.54
C LEU A 43 15.11 32.59 8.78
N GLN A 44 16.39 32.37 8.46
CA GLN A 44 17.43 33.40 8.58
C GLN A 44 17.25 34.56 7.58
N LYS A 45 16.64 34.31 6.41
CA LYS A 45 16.37 35.31 5.37
C LYS A 45 15.05 36.08 5.56
N ILE A 46 14.19 35.68 6.51
CA ILE A 46 12.90 36.33 6.77
C ILE A 46 13.08 37.71 7.41
N ASN A 47 12.43 38.71 6.83
CA ASN A 47 12.29 40.01 7.45
C ASN A 47 11.06 40.05 8.36
N VAL A 48 11.26 39.94 9.66
CA VAL A 48 10.19 39.89 10.67
C VAL A 48 9.38 41.18 10.80
N SER A 49 9.86 42.29 10.25
CA SER A 49 9.12 43.56 10.21
C SER A 49 8.05 43.61 9.13
N GLN A 50 8.09 42.69 8.18
CA GLN A 50 7.11 42.60 7.07
C GLN A 50 6.13 41.46 7.35
N TYR A 51 4.95 41.77 7.84
CA TYR A 51 3.90 40.80 8.21
C TYR A 51 3.13 40.30 6.97
N GLN A 52 3.86 39.81 5.97
CA GLN A 52 3.35 39.21 4.73
C GLN A 52 4.11 37.91 4.44
N PRO A 53 3.49 36.93 3.74
CA PRO A 53 4.17 35.69 3.35
C PRO A 53 5.40 35.97 2.48
N GLN A 54 6.58 35.57 2.96
CA GLN A 54 7.87 35.69 2.28
C GLN A 54 8.41 34.33 1.85
N ALA A 55 7.94 33.26 2.48
CA ALA A 55 8.22 31.89 2.08
C ALA A 55 6.93 31.06 2.01
N LEU A 56 6.84 30.21 1.01
CA LEU A 56 5.78 29.24 0.81
C LEU A 56 6.36 27.84 0.70
N ILE A 57 5.87 26.93 1.54
CA ILE A 57 6.23 25.52 1.50
C ILE A 57 4.99 24.74 1.11
N LEU A 58 5.06 24.00 -0.01
CA LEU A 58 4.01 23.10 -0.46
C LEU A 58 4.37 21.67 -0.09
N CYS A 59 3.41 20.93 0.45
CA CYS A 59 3.56 19.53 0.85
C CYS A 59 2.28 18.73 0.57
N PRO A 60 2.37 17.40 0.39
CA PRO A 60 1.24 16.58 -0.08
C PRO A 60 0.12 16.40 0.94
N THR A 61 0.43 16.38 2.24
CA THR A 61 -0.52 15.98 3.27
C THR A 61 -0.63 16.99 4.40
N ARG A 62 -1.77 16.95 5.10
CA ARG A 62 -2.02 17.76 6.28
C ARG A 62 -1.01 17.46 7.40
N GLU A 63 -0.75 16.18 7.61
CA GLU A 63 0.13 15.71 8.67
C GLU A 63 1.55 16.26 8.47
N LEU A 64 2.07 16.18 7.23
CA LEU A 64 3.37 16.77 6.90
C LEU A 64 3.34 18.32 6.99
N CYS A 65 2.24 18.96 6.61
CA CYS A 65 2.06 20.39 6.75
C CYS A 65 2.17 20.86 8.21
N LEU A 66 1.54 20.13 9.12
CA LEU A 66 1.62 20.42 10.56
C LEU A 66 3.02 20.16 11.09
N GLN A 67 3.63 19.02 10.73
CA GLN A 67 4.99 18.68 11.15
C GLN A 67 6.01 19.73 10.70
N ILE A 68 6.00 20.13 9.42
CA ILE A 68 6.89 21.17 8.93
C ILE A 68 6.66 22.50 9.68
N ALA A 69 5.41 22.86 9.95
CA ALA A 69 5.10 24.08 10.69
C ALA A 69 5.60 24.04 12.12
N ASP A 70 5.46 22.89 12.80
CA ASP A 70 5.95 22.67 14.17
C ASP A 70 7.49 22.71 14.20
N ASP A 71 8.17 22.02 13.26
CA ASP A 71 9.63 22.06 13.11
C ASP A 71 10.13 23.51 12.92
N LEU A 72 9.48 24.27 12.02
CA LEU A 72 9.86 25.67 11.76
C LEU A 72 9.61 26.58 12.98
N ASN A 73 8.56 26.34 13.75
CA ASN A 73 8.32 27.05 15.00
C ASN A 73 9.40 26.73 16.03
N ASP A 74 9.84 25.48 16.14
CA ASP A 74 10.93 25.08 17.02
C ASP A 74 12.27 25.70 16.58
N TYR A 75 12.55 25.71 15.27
CA TYR A 75 13.77 26.34 14.72
C TYR A 75 13.78 27.85 14.91
N SER A 76 12.60 28.49 14.86
CA SER A 76 12.46 29.94 15.02
C SER A 76 12.26 30.41 16.48
N LYS A 77 12.39 29.52 17.46
CA LYS A 77 12.12 29.81 18.89
C LYS A 77 12.82 31.07 19.42
N TYR A 78 13.99 31.41 18.88
CA TYR A 78 14.78 32.57 19.28
C TYR A 78 14.69 33.75 18.29
N ILE A 79 13.76 33.69 17.33
CA ILE A 79 13.49 34.80 16.38
C ILE A 79 12.15 35.45 16.80
N ASP A 80 12.26 36.59 17.47
CA ASP A 80 11.07 37.29 17.96
C ASP A 80 10.11 37.66 16.84
N ASN A 81 8.81 37.49 17.11
CA ASN A 81 7.70 37.86 16.21
C ASN A 81 7.61 37.10 14.88
N LEU A 82 8.45 36.09 14.63
CA LEU A 82 8.28 35.25 13.45
C LEU A 82 7.01 34.41 13.58
N LYS A 83 6.23 34.31 12.49
CA LYS A 83 4.96 33.58 12.47
C LYS A 83 4.92 32.63 11.29
N VAL A 84 4.74 31.35 11.59
CA VAL A 84 4.51 30.26 10.64
C VAL A 84 3.05 29.86 10.71
N LEU A 85 2.38 29.72 9.56
CA LEU A 85 0.99 29.28 9.47
C LEU A 85 0.86 28.01 8.64
N PRO A 86 0.36 26.91 9.22
CA PRO A 86 -0.07 25.73 8.46
C PRO A 86 -1.45 25.97 7.83
N VAL A 87 -1.57 25.68 6.52
CA VAL A 87 -2.74 25.88 5.67
C VAL A 87 -3.13 24.56 5.04
N TYR A 88 -4.19 23.91 5.55
CA TYR A 88 -4.57 22.55 5.14
C TYR A 88 -6.09 22.32 5.23
N GLY A 89 -6.58 21.34 4.49
CA GLY A 89 -7.98 20.93 4.51
C GLY A 89 -8.39 20.19 5.79
N GLY A 90 -9.70 20.13 6.08
CA GLY A 90 -10.24 19.43 7.26
C GLY A 90 -10.20 20.20 8.57
N SER A 91 -9.74 21.46 8.57
CA SER A 91 -9.82 22.41 9.69
C SER A 91 -10.62 23.66 9.28
N SER A 92 -11.03 24.49 10.30
CA SER A 92 -11.77 25.73 10.02
C SER A 92 -10.97 26.67 9.12
N ILE A 93 -11.54 27.02 7.96
CA ILE A 93 -10.95 27.97 7.03
C ILE A 93 -10.99 29.40 7.60
N GLU A 94 -12.01 29.74 8.38
CA GLU A 94 -12.17 31.06 8.99
C GLU A 94 -11.02 31.35 9.96
N SER A 95 -10.59 30.34 10.73
CA SER A 95 -9.43 30.45 11.63
C SER A 95 -8.15 30.75 10.85
N GLN A 96 -7.92 30.06 9.72
CA GLN A 96 -6.76 30.29 8.87
C GLN A 96 -6.80 31.70 8.24
N ILE A 97 -7.96 32.13 7.73
CA ILE A 97 -8.17 33.47 7.19
C ILE A 97 -7.90 34.54 8.25
N LYS A 98 -8.40 34.35 9.49
CA LYS A 98 -8.18 35.28 10.61
C LYS A 98 -6.70 35.43 10.93
N THR A 99 -5.95 34.33 10.89
CA THR A 99 -4.50 34.33 11.15
C THR A 99 -3.74 35.00 10.01
N LEU A 100 -4.08 34.74 8.74
CA LEU A 100 -3.51 35.41 7.56
C LEU A 100 -3.70 36.93 7.63
N LYS A 101 -4.90 37.40 8.00
CA LYS A 101 -5.19 38.84 8.16
C LYS A 101 -4.38 39.51 9.27
N ARG A 102 -3.92 38.76 10.29
CA ARG A 102 -3.03 39.27 11.33
C ARG A 102 -1.57 39.37 10.90
N GLY A 103 -1.26 38.85 9.72
CA GLY A 103 0.06 38.78 9.13
C GLY A 103 0.86 37.57 9.58
N VAL A 104 1.48 36.92 8.60
CA VAL A 104 2.35 35.74 8.75
C VAL A 104 3.54 35.89 7.82
N HIS A 105 4.66 35.23 8.16
CA HIS A 105 5.90 35.32 7.40
C HIS A 105 6.15 34.10 6.53
N VAL A 106 5.76 32.92 7.04
CA VAL A 106 5.90 31.64 6.35
C VAL A 106 4.55 30.95 6.28
N VAL A 107 4.18 30.47 5.10
CA VAL A 107 3.00 29.64 4.87
C VAL A 107 3.45 28.24 4.51
N VAL A 108 3.00 27.25 5.27
CA VAL A 108 3.16 25.82 4.95
C VAL A 108 1.81 25.32 4.48
N ALA A 109 1.68 24.79 3.26
CA ALA A 109 0.37 24.55 2.69
C ALA A 109 0.24 23.21 1.95
N THR A 110 -0.96 22.62 2.06
CA THR A 110 -1.41 21.64 1.06
C THR A 110 -2.03 22.36 -0.14
N PRO A 111 -1.76 21.92 -1.39
CA PRO A 111 -2.14 22.67 -2.59
C PRO A 111 -3.61 23.03 -2.66
N GLY A 112 -4.53 22.08 -2.41
CA GLY A 112 -5.96 22.32 -2.55
C GLY A 112 -6.52 23.39 -1.61
N ARG A 113 -6.08 23.46 -0.34
CA ARG A 113 -6.53 24.50 0.60
C ARG A 113 -5.92 25.86 0.28
N LEU A 114 -4.68 25.90 -0.23
CA LEU A 114 -4.07 27.16 -0.63
C LEU A 114 -4.82 27.77 -1.81
N ILE A 115 -5.19 26.98 -2.82
CA ILE A 115 -6.02 27.43 -3.94
C ILE A 115 -7.38 27.97 -3.47
N ASP A 116 -8.04 27.29 -2.52
CA ASP A 116 -9.30 27.80 -1.95
C ASP A 116 -9.12 29.19 -1.32
N LEU A 117 -8.02 29.43 -0.60
CA LEU A 117 -7.70 30.75 -0.03
C LEU A 117 -7.32 31.79 -1.11
N MET A 118 -6.62 31.38 -2.17
CA MET A 118 -6.29 32.23 -3.32
C MET A 118 -7.57 32.65 -4.06
N ASN A 119 -8.47 31.72 -4.36
CA ASN A 119 -9.74 31.98 -5.02
C ASN A 119 -10.65 32.91 -4.20
N ARG A 120 -10.59 32.82 -2.86
CA ARG A 120 -11.26 33.74 -1.93
C ARG A 120 -10.54 35.06 -1.76
N LYS A 121 -9.36 35.25 -2.37
CA LYS A 121 -8.53 36.47 -2.24
C LYS A 121 -8.19 36.80 -0.79
N THR A 122 -7.96 35.79 0.03
CA THR A 122 -7.68 35.90 1.46
C THR A 122 -6.22 35.68 1.83
N VAL A 123 -5.41 35.26 0.89
CA VAL A 123 -3.94 35.15 0.98
C VAL A 123 -3.29 35.99 -0.11
N ASP A 124 -2.30 36.77 0.25
CA ASP A 124 -1.46 37.55 -0.68
C ASP A 124 -0.08 36.86 -0.76
N LEU A 125 0.28 36.40 -1.95
CA LEU A 125 1.56 35.75 -2.24
C LEU A 125 2.54 36.66 -3.01
N SER A 126 2.24 37.94 -3.17
CA SER A 126 3.03 38.88 -3.97
C SER A 126 4.43 39.15 -3.44
N ASN A 127 4.68 38.84 -2.14
CA ASN A 127 5.97 39.04 -1.47
C ASN A 127 6.73 37.73 -1.23
N VAL A 128 6.26 36.62 -1.78
CA VAL A 128 6.94 35.32 -1.66
C VAL A 128 8.23 35.33 -2.46
N LYS A 129 9.34 35.18 -1.79
CA LYS A 129 10.70 35.12 -2.35
C LYS A 129 11.26 33.70 -2.43
N ASN A 130 10.77 32.79 -1.58
CA ASN A 130 11.21 31.42 -1.54
C ASN A 130 10.01 30.48 -1.63
N VAL A 131 10.04 29.56 -2.59
CA VAL A 131 9.03 28.51 -2.76
C VAL A 131 9.69 27.14 -2.62
N ILE A 132 9.17 26.35 -1.73
CA ILE A 132 9.65 25.00 -1.46
C ILE A 132 8.57 23.99 -1.85
N LEU A 133 8.94 22.99 -2.66
CA LEU A 133 8.12 21.81 -2.90
C LEU A 133 8.73 20.65 -2.11
N ASP A 134 8.12 20.25 -1.01
CA ASP A 134 8.59 19.09 -0.22
C ASP A 134 7.74 17.87 -0.53
N GLU A 135 8.40 16.70 -0.63
CA GLU A 135 7.80 15.46 -1.15
C GLU A 135 7.10 15.69 -2.51
N ALA A 136 7.81 16.37 -3.44
CA ALA A 136 7.22 16.78 -4.72
C ALA A 136 6.69 15.59 -5.54
N ASP A 137 7.39 14.45 -5.54
CA ASP A 137 6.93 13.20 -6.17
C ASP A 137 5.59 12.71 -5.61
N GLU A 138 5.40 12.81 -4.30
CA GLU A 138 4.14 12.44 -3.66
C GLU A 138 2.99 13.39 -4.03
N MET A 139 3.26 14.70 -4.14
CA MET A 139 2.24 15.65 -4.59
C MET A 139 1.75 15.32 -6.01
N LEU A 140 2.65 14.92 -6.90
CA LEU A 140 2.29 14.53 -8.27
C LEU A 140 1.50 13.22 -8.29
N ASN A 141 1.93 12.21 -7.52
CA ASN A 141 1.22 10.93 -7.38
C ASN A 141 -0.21 11.12 -6.81
N MET A 142 -0.45 12.20 -6.08
CA MET A 142 -1.78 12.59 -5.59
C MET A 142 -2.59 13.42 -6.60
N GLY A 143 -2.05 13.70 -7.78
CA GLY A 143 -2.72 14.46 -8.83
C GLY A 143 -2.71 15.98 -8.64
N PHE A 144 -1.82 16.52 -7.81
CA PHE A 144 -1.74 17.96 -7.55
C PHE A 144 -0.96 18.75 -8.63
N THR A 145 -0.66 18.15 -9.78
CA THR A 145 0.10 18.80 -10.86
C THR A 145 -0.51 20.12 -11.28
N ASP A 146 -1.81 20.15 -11.57
CA ASP A 146 -2.52 21.36 -11.98
C ASP A 146 -2.56 22.39 -10.86
N SER A 147 -2.79 21.95 -9.65
CA SER A 147 -2.80 22.79 -8.45
C SER A 147 -1.44 23.47 -8.21
N ILE A 148 -0.35 22.75 -8.37
CA ILE A 148 1.01 23.29 -8.24
C ILE A 148 1.26 24.33 -9.35
N ASN A 149 0.88 24.02 -10.59
CA ASN A 149 1.02 24.96 -11.71
C ASN A 149 0.23 26.26 -11.47
N GLU A 150 -1.00 26.19 -10.98
CA GLU A 150 -1.84 27.33 -10.64
C GLU A 150 -1.22 28.20 -9.55
N ILE A 151 -0.72 27.57 -8.47
CA ILE A 151 -0.05 28.29 -7.38
C ILE A 151 1.23 28.97 -7.87
N LEU A 152 2.09 28.24 -8.61
CA LEU A 152 3.36 28.77 -9.10
C LEU A 152 3.18 29.91 -10.10
N ALA A 153 2.09 29.93 -10.87
CA ALA A 153 1.75 31.01 -11.79
C ALA A 153 1.30 32.28 -11.06
N ALA A 154 0.79 32.19 -9.84
CA ALA A 154 0.34 33.33 -9.04
C ALA A 154 1.43 33.97 -8.17
N ILE A 155 2.61 33.36 -8.08
CA ILE A 155 3.76 33.86 -7.31
C ILE A 155 4.70 34.65 -8.24
N PRO A 156 5.38 35.73 -7.77
CA PRO A 156 6.33 36.49 -8.58
C PRO A 156 7.40 35.62 -9.25
N GLU A 157 7.83 35.98 -10.46
CA GLU A 157 8.88 35.25 -11.18
C GLU A 157 10.26 35.41 -10.52
N ASN A 158 10.49 36.52 -9.81
CA ASN A 158 11.73 36.78 -9.07
C ASN A 158 11.67 36.10 -7.70
N ARG A 159 11.79 34.76 -7.71
CA ARG A 159 11.79 33.90 -6.53
C ARG A 159 12.84 32.83 -6.65
N ASN A 160 13.29 32.29 -5.53
CA ASN A 160 14.05 31.06 -5.46
C ASN A 160 13.09 29.87 -5.32
N MET A 161 13.38 28.83 -6.06
CA MET A 161 12.58 27.61 -6.00
C MET A 161 13.41 26.41 -5.52
N LEU A 162 12.94 25.75 -4.49
CA LEU A 162 13.59 24.61 -3.86
C LEU A 162 12.70 23.38 -4.03
N LEU A 163 13.21 22.35 -4.62
CA LEU A 163 12.49 21.10 -4.84
C LEU A 163 13.16 19.98 -4.06
N PHE A 164 12.42 19.39 -3.11
CA PHE A 164 12.84 18.23 -2.33
C PHE A 164 11.98 17.03 -2.71
N SER A 165 12.63 15.94 -3.13
CA SER A 165 11.96 14.73 -3.59
C SER A 165 12.81 13.49 -3.30
N ALA A 166 12.17 12.34 -3.16
CA ALA A 166 12.88 11.06 -3.08
C ALA A 166 13.21 10.51 -4.48
N THR A 167 12.39 10.86 -5.49
CA THR A 167 12.50 10.39 -6.86
C THR A 167 12.40 11.55 -7.85
N MET A 168 12.80 11.32 -9.11
CA MET A 168 12.75 12.32 -10.19
C MET A 168 11.95 11.77 -11.38
N PRO A 169 10.63 11.63 -11.30
CA PRO A 169 9.78 11.24 -12.41
C PRO A 169 9.74 12.35 -13.49
N LYS A 170 9.24 11.99 -14.68
CA LYS A 170 9.20 12.90 -15.83
C LYS A 170 8.39 14.18 -15.57
N GLU A 171 7.36 14.07 -14.78
CA GLU A 171 6.46 15.15 -14.38
C GLU A 171 7.21 16.20 -13.54
N ILE A 172 8.03 15.75 -12.56
CA ILE A 172 8.91 16.65 -11.79
C ILE A 172 9.91 17.33 -12.71
N ALA A 173 10.56 16.57 -13.60
CA ALA A 173 11.49 17.14 -14.57
C ALA A 173 10.83 18.19 -15.48
N SER A 174 9.53 18.07 -15.76
CA SER A 174 8.75 19.09 -16.48
C SER A 174 8.54 20.36 -15.64
N ILE A 175 8.18 20.22 -14.36
CA ILE A 175 8.03 21.36 -13.44
C ILE A 175 9.35 22.11 -13.27
N THR A 176 10.46 21.37 -13.07
CA THR A 176 11.80 22.00 -12.92
C THR A 176 12.19 22.80 -14.16
N LYS A 177 12.00 22.25 -15.36
CA LYS A 177 12.28 22.96 -16.63
C LYS A 177 11.43 24.20 -16.84
N LYS A 178 10.19 24.20 -16.35
CA LYS A 178 9.25 25.29 -16.56
C LYS A 178 9.44 26.45 -15.57
N TYR A 179 9.78 26.15 -14.32
CA TYR A 179 9.71 27.14 -13.23
C TYR A 179 11.05 27.42 -12.56
N MET A 180 12.06 26.59 -12.74
CA MET A 180 13.38 26.75 -12.12
C MET A 180 14.41 27.31 -13.10
N LYS A 181 15.33 28.14 -12.57
CA LYS A 181 16.39 28.79 -13.34
C LYS A 181 17.73 28.21 -12.92
N ASP A 182 18.37 27.45 -13.79
CA ASP A 182 19.70 26.84 -13.58
C ASP A 182 19.86 26.19 -12.19
N PRO A 183 18.99 25.24 -11.81
CA PRO A 183 18.96 24.71 -10.47
C PRO A 183 20.21 23.87 -10.18
N LYS A 184 20.80 24.05 -9.00
CA LYS A 184 21.82 23.12 -8.49
C LYS A 184 21.17 21.79 -8.10
N GLU A 185 21.59 20.72 -8.74
CA GLU A 185 21.15 19.36 -8.37
C GLU A 185 22.06 18.80 -7.28
N ILE A 186 21.47 18.45 -6.12
CA ILE A 186 22.13 17.83 -4.97
C ILE A 186 21.51 16.45 -4.79
N VAL A 187 22.32 15.40 -4.88
CA VAL A 187 21.86 14.01 -4.76
C VAL A 187 22.52 13.38 -3.54
N ILE A 188 21.72 13.12 -2.52
CA ILE A 188 22.19 12.46 -1.30
C ILE A 188 21.96 10.96 -1.39
N GLY A 189 23.06 10.21 -1.44
CA GLY A 189 23.04 8.78 -1.76
C GLY A 189 23.03 8.55 -3.28
N ARG A 190 23.03 7.27 -3.69
CA ARG A 190 22.83 6.97 -5.12
C ARG A 190 21.36 7.13 -5.48
N LYS A 191 21.10 7.68 -6.66
CA LYS A 191 19.76 7.80 -7.24
C LYS A 191 19.03 6.45 -7.10
N ASN A 192 17.93 6.40 -6.34
CA ASN A 192 17.15 5.19 -6.04
C ASN A 192 17.87 4.10 -5.20
N GLU A 193 18.98 4.39 -4.52
CA GLU A 193 19.57 3.43 -3.60
C GLU A 193 18.70 3.30 -2.34
N GLY A 194 18.12 2.12 -2.14
CA GLY A 194 17.35 1.83 -0.93
C GLY A 194 18.22 1.91 0.33
N ASN A 195 17.67 2.43 1.42
CA ASN A 195 18.36 2.49 2.72
C ASN A 195 18.94 1.12 3.09
N LYS A 196 20.26 1.05 3.32
CA LYS A 196 20.99 -0.20 3.62
C LYS A 196 20.58 -0.83 4.95
N ASN A 197 20.06 -0.02 5.86
CA ASN A 197 19.64 -0.47 7.19
C ASN A 197 18.28 -1.19 7.21
N ILE A 198 17.59 -1.27 6.08
CA ILE A 198 16.30 -1.95 5.99
C ILE A 198 16.49 -3.30 5.31
N ARG A 199 16.08 -4.37 5.97
CA ARG A 199 16.05 -5.71 5.40
C ARG A 199 14.72 -5.94 4.69
N ASP A 200 14.77 -6.28 3.39
CA ASP A 200 13.58 -6.54 2.58
C ASP A 200 13.36 -8.04 2.46
N ILE A 201 12.20 -8.52 2.92
CA ILE A 201 11.85 -9.96 2.94
C ILE A 201 10.51 -10.14 2.23
N TYR A 202 10.41 -11.16 1.37
CA TYR A 202 9.11 -11.53 0.80
C TYR A 202 8.72 -12.96 1.17
N TYR A 203 7.42 -13.16 1.37
CA TYR A 203 6.81 -14.45 1.63
C TYR A 203 5.79 -14.76 0.55
N MET A 204 5.99 -15.90 -0.14
CA MET A 204 5.06 -16.35 -1.18
C MET A 204 3.99 -17.24 -0.56
N VAL A 205 2.74 -16.79 -0.64
CA VAL A 205 1.59 -17.49 -0.06
C VAL A 205 0.42 -17.57 -1.05
N ARG A 206 -0.53 -18.46 -0.83
CA ARG A 206 -1.81 -18.48 -1.53
C ARG A 206 -2.65 -17.30 -1.07
N ALA A 207 -3.59 -16.83 -1.92
CA ALA A 207 -4.44 -15.69 -1.58
C ALA A 207 -5.28 -15.91 -0.31
N GLN A 208 -5.75 -17.13 -0.09
CA GLN A 208 -6.52 -17.52 1.10
C GLN A 208 -5.69 -17.52 2.38
N ASP A 209 -4.38 -17.76 2.28
CA ASP A 209 -3.49 -17.92 3.43
C ASP A 209 -2.82 -16.60 3.86
N LYS A 210 -3.08 -15.48 3.12
CA LYS A 210 -2.45 -14.19 3.38
C LYS A 210 -2.66 -13.68 4.81
N TYR A 211 -3.88 -13.82 5.32
CA TYR A 211 -4.19 -13.34 6.66
C TYR A 211 -3.51 -14.21 7.74
N LEU A 212 -3.52 -15.53 7.56
CA LEU A 212 -2.82 -16.45 8.45
C LEU A 212 -1.30 -16.21 8.44
N ALA A 213 -0.74 -15.90 7.26
CA ALA A 213 0.66 -15.49 7.12
C ALA A 213 0.96 -14.21 7.88
N LEU A 214 0.08 -13.19 7.80
CA LEU A 214 0.21 -11.95 8.55
C LEU A 214 0.22 -12.21 10.06
N LYS A 215 -0.70 -13.03 10.57
CA LYS A 215 -0.74 -13.41 11.99
C LYS A 215 0.55 -14.10 12.44
N ARG A 216 1.00 -15.13 11.70
CA ARG A 216 2.24 -15.84 12.03
C ARG A 216 3.46 -14.92 12.07
N LEU A 217 3.51 -13.94 11.17
CA LEU A 217 4.59 -12.95 11.17
C LEU A 217 4.47 -11.98 12.35
N ALA A 218 3.26 -11.52 12.68
CA ALA A 218 3.04 -10.67 13.86
C ALA A 218 3.44 -11.39 15.16
N ASP A 219 3.09 -12.68 15.29
CA ASP A 219 3.43 -13.50 16.46
C ASP A 219 4.93 -13.84 16.52
N TYR A 220 5.58 -14.00 15.35
CA TYR A 220 7.02 -14.29 15.30
C TYR A 220 7.88 -13.11 15.76
N TYR A 221 7.36 -11.87 15.70
CA TYR A 221 8.02 -10.66 16.14
C TYR A 221 7.30 -10.06 17.37
N PRO A 222 7.53 -10.54 18.60
CA PRO A 222 6.76 -10.17 19.79
C PRO A 222 6.80 -8.66 20.11
N ASN A 223 7.89 -7.97 19.73
CA ASN A 223 8.05 -6.54 19.91
C ASN A 223 7.77 -5.75 18.62
N ILE A 224 6.87 -6.28 17.75
CA ILE A 224 6.50 -5.61 16.52
C ILE A 224 5.82 -4.27 16.81
N TYR A 225 6.33 -3.22 16.19
CA TYR A 225 5.71 -1.91 16.13
C TYR A 225 5.78 -1.45 14.68
N GLY A 226 4.66 -1.50 13.96
CA GLY A 226 4.72 -1.37 12.51
C GLY A 226 3.44 -0.94 11.83
N ILE A 227 3.58 -0.67 10.53
CA ILE A 227 2.47 -0.35 9.64
C ILE A 227 2.24 -1.50 8.67
N ILE A 228 0.98 -1.90 8.52
CA ILE A 228 0.50 -2.87 7.55
C ILE A 228 -0.17 -2.11 6.42
N PHE A 229 0.43 -2.14 5.23
CA PHE A 229 -0.11 -1.48 4.05
C PHE A 229 -1.07 -2.39 3.29
N CYS A 230 -2.31 -1.93 3.12
CA CYS A 230 -3.35 -2.54 2.30
C CYS A 230 -3.65 -1.68 1.08
N ARG A 231 -4.17 -2.29 0.00
CA ARG A 231 -4.45 -1.58 -1.27
C ARG A 231 -5.71 -0.72 -1.22
N THR A 232 -6.74 -1.18 -0.52
CA THR A 232 -8.05 -0.53 -0.49
C THR A 232 -8.51 -0.21 0.92
N ARG A 233 -9.36 0.79 1.06
CA ARG A 233 -9.99 1.17 2.34
C ARG A 233 -10.74 0.00 2.98
N LYS A 234 -11.49 -0.74 2.17
CA LYS A 234 -12.24 -1.91 2.62
C LYS A 234 -11.31 -2.99 3.18
N GLU A 235 -10.25 -3.36 2.45
CA GLU A 235 -9.24 -4.32 2.90
C GLU A 235 -8.57 -3.85 4.19
N THR A 236 -8.26 -2.55 4.31
CA THR A 236 -7.67 -1.95 5.51
C THR A 236 -8.55 -2.17 6.73
N GLN A 237 -9.85 -1.86 6.62
CA GLN A 237 -10.80 -2.04 7.72
C GLN A 237 -10.98 -3.53 8.06
N GLU A 238 -11.19 -4.39 7.05
CA GLU A 238 -11.36 -5.84 7.25
C GLU A 238 -10.16 -6.49 7.96
N ILE A 239 -8.93 -6.10 7.60
CA ILE A 239 -7.72 -6.64 8.23
C ILE A 239 -7.55 -6.11 9.66
N ALA A 240 -7.82 -4.84 9.89
CA ALA A 240 -7.78 -4.27 11.23
C ALA A 240 -8.80 -4.95 12.16
N ASP A 241 -10.05 -5.08 11.71
CA ASP A 241 -11.12 -5.72 12.48
C ASP A 241 -10.77 -7.18 12.84
N LYS A 242 -10.22 -7.94 11.89
CA LYS A 242 -9.75 -9.32 12.13
C LYS A 242 -8.62 -9.36 13.16
N LEU A 243 -7.64 -8.47 13.05
CA LEU A 243 -6.54 -8.40 14.01
C LEU A 243 -7.03 -8.07 15.41
N ILE A 244 -7.98 -7.12 15.55
CA ILE A 244 -8.58 -6.77 16.83
C ILE A 244 -9.37 -7.95 17.40
N GLN A 245 -10.16 -8.66 16.58
CA GLN A 245 -10.89 -9.86 17.00
C GLN A 245 -9.96 -10.98 17.47
N ASP A 246 -8.80 -11.10 16.86
CA ASP A 246 -7.75 -12.07 17.23
C ASP A 246 -6.89 -11.60 18.43
N GLY A 247 -7.21 -10.44 19.03
CA GLY A 247 -6.57 -9.93 20.24
C GLY A 247 -5.31 -9.08 20.03
N TYR A 248 -5.02 -8.66 18.80
CA TYR A 248 -3.90 -7.76 18.54
C TYR A 248 -4.26 -6.30 18.86
N ASN A 249 -3.29 -5.55 19.36
CA ASN A 249 -3.39 -4.10 19.51
C ASN A 249 -3.24 -3.42 18.14
N ALA A 250 -4.31 -3.42 17.37
CA ALA A 250 -4.36 -2.89 16.02
C ALA A 250 -5.44 -1.82 15.87
N ASP A 251 -5.30 -0.95 14.86
CA ASP A 251 -6.36 -0.02 14.44
C ASP A 251 -6.18 0.31 12.95
N SER A 252 -7.24 0.84 12.32
CA SER A 252 -7.25 1.17 10.89
C SER A 252 -7.02 2.66 10.64
N LEU A 253 -6.35 2.99 9.52
CA LEU A 253 -6.17 4.36 9.05
C LEU A 253 -6.45 4.45 7.54
N HIS A 254 -7.58 5.05 7.18
CA HIS A 254 -8.00 5.20 5.78
C HIS A 254 -8.85 6.45 5.56
N GLY A 255 -9.13 6.77 4.29
CA GLY A 255 -9.76 8.04 3.89
C GLY A 255 -11.24 8.20 4.28
N GLU A 256 -11.92 7.16 4.78
CA GLU A 256 -13.32 7.25 5.27
C GLU A 256 -13.41 7.70 6.73
N LEU A 257 -12.30 7.65 7.46
CA LEU A 257 -12.26 8.17 8.82
C LEU A 257 -12.37 9.70 8.82
N SER A 258 -13.18 10.22 9.73
CA SER A 258 -13.18 11.65 10.02
C SER A 258 -11.82 12.11 10.55
N GLN A 259 -11.53 13.40 10.46
CA GLN A 259 -10.24 13.91 10.90
C GLN A 259 -10.01 13.66 12.40
N ALA A 260 -11.02 13.83 13.22
CA ALA A 260 -10.92 13.56 14.67
C ALA A 260 -10.59 12.08 14.95
N GLN A 261 -11.17 11.16 14.19
CA GLN A 261 -10.84 9.74 14.31
C GLN A 261 -9.39 9.44 13.87
N ARG A 262 -8.94 10.04 12.78
CA ARG A 262 -7.55 9.91 12.33
C ARG A 262 -6.56 10.42 13.38
N ASP A 263 -6.80 11.62 13.91
CA ASP A 263 -5.96 12.23 14.94
C ASP A 263 -5.92 11.34 16.20
N TYR A 264 -7.04 10.75 16.60
CA TYR A 264 -7.14 9.84 17.74
C TYR A 264 -6.35 8.54 17.53
N VAL A 265 -6.52 7.89 16.37
CA VAL A 265 -5.77 6.68 16.03
C VAL A 265 -4.27 6.96 16.01
N MET A 266 -3.87 8.09 15.40
CA MET A 266 -2.47 8.48 15.32
C MET A 266 -1.87 8.78 16.69
N GLN A 267 -2.62 9.42 17.59
CA GLN A 267 -2.18 9.65 18.96
C GLN A 267 -1.93 8.32 19.69
N LYS A 268 -2.87 7.39 19.62
CA LYS A 268 -2.72 6.05 20.22
C LYS A 268 -1.51 5.31 19.65
N PHE A 269 -1.26 5.43 18.34
CA PHE A 269 -0.12 4.80 17.70
C PHE A 269 1.19 5.42 18.18
N ARG A 270 1.33 6.75 18.22
CA ARG A 270 2.54 7.43 18.70
C ARG A 270 2.92 7.08 20.14
N ILE A 271 1.94 6.94 21.03
CA ILE A 271 2.19 6.53 22.43
C ILE A 271 2.31 5.01 22.59
N LYS A 272 2.36 4.26 21.47
CA LYS A 272 2.51 2.80 21.40
C LYS A 272 1.39 1.97 22.07
N ASN A 273 0.21 2.55 22.27
CA ASN A 273 -1.00 1.81 22.68
C ASN A 273 -1.53 0.92 21.54
N ILE A 274 -1.22 1.27 20.29
CA ILE A 274 -1.45 0.44 19.11
C ILE A 274 -0.08 -0.02 18.63
N GLN A 275 0.07 -1.32 18.39
CA GLN A 275 1.31 -1.92 17.88
C GLN A 275 1.30 -2.06 16.35
N LEU A 276 0.14 -2.31 15.77
CA LEU A 276 -0.06 -2.56 14.35
C LEU A 276 -1.06 -1.56 13.78
N LEU A 277 -0.59 -0.61 12.97
CA LEU A 277 -1.43 0.31 12.25
C LEU A 277 -1.72 -0.23 10.84
N VAL A 278 -2.98 -0.55 10.54
CA VAL A 278 -3.37 -0.99 9.20
C VAL A 278 -3.78 0.22 8.37
N ALA A 279 -3.10 0.49 7.26
CA ALA A 279 -3.29 1.74 6.54
C ALA A 279 -3.28 1.59 5.01
N THR A 280 -3.95 2.52 4.31
CA THR A 280 -3.76 2.73 2.87
C THR A 280 -2.57 3.64 2.63
N ASP A 281 -1.96 3.59 1.43
CA ASP A 281 -0.86 4.49 1.06
C ASP A 281 -1.19 5.95 1.30
N VAL A 282 -2.35 6.41 0.82
CA VAL A 282 -2.78 7.81 0.93
C VAL A 282 -2.90 8.25 2.39
N ALA A 283 -3.44 7.38 3.25
CA ALA A 283 -3.63 7.71 4.67
C ALA A 283 -2.34 7.66 5.47
N ALA A 284 -1.38 6.83 5.06
CA ALA A 284 -0.08 6.69 5.73
C ALA A 284 0.98 7.68 5.23
N ARG A 285 0.69 8.45 4.18
CA ARG A 285 1.58 9.52 3.69
C ARG A 285 1.69 10.64 4.72
N GLY A 286 2.90 11.18 4.85
CA GLY A 286 3.16 12.26 5.79
C GLY A 286 3.04 11.89 7.26
N LEU A 287 2.89 10.60 7.59
CA LEU A 287 2.91 10.17 8.98
C LEU A 287 4.30 10.36 9.56
N ASP A 288 4.36 11.21 10.58
CA ASP A 288 5.53 11.35 11.44
C ASP A 288 5.43 10.32 12.56
N VAL A 289 5.94 9.14 12.25
CA VAL A 289 6.11 8.08 13.23
C VAL A 289 7.52 7.54 13.11
N ASP A 290 8.28 7.78 14.14
CA ASP A 290 9.62 7.25 14.30
C ASP A 290 9.59 5.87 14.95
N ASP A 291 10.71 5.18 14.88
CA ASP A 291 10.95 3.90 15.56
C ASP A 291 10.10 2.72 15.10
N LEU A 292 9.53 2.77 13.90
CA LEU A 292 8.88 1.58 13.36
C LEU A 292 9.91 0.46 13.17
N THR A 293 9.65 -0.69 13.78
CA THR A 293 10.47 -1.88 13.61
C THR A 293 10.19 -2.58 12.29
N HIS A 294 8.92 -2.54 11.87
CA HIS A 294 8.45 -3.27 10.70
C HIS A 294 7.55 -2.44 9.80
N VAL A 295 7.68 -2.68 8.51
CA VAL A 295 6.70 -2.30 7.49
C VAL A 295 6.23 -3.58 6.81
N ILE A 296 4.93 -3.82 6.81
CA ILE A 296 4.34 -5.02 6.20
C ILE A 296 3.49 -4.60 5.01
N ASN A 297 3.86 -5.06 3.82
CA ASN A 297 3.01 -4.95 2.63
C ASN A 297 2.10 -6.18 2.59
N TYR A 298 0.82 -6.03 2.96
CA TYR A 298 -0.19 -7.08 2.81
C TYR A 298 -0.50 -7.38 1.33
N GLY A 299 -0.13 -6.47 0.46
CA GLY A 299 -0.02 -6.61 -0.99
C GLY A 299 0.98 -5.58 -1.52
N LEU A 300 1.72 -5.94 -2.57
CA LEU A 300 2.63 -4.99 -3.20
C LEU A 300 1.86 -3.79 -3.76
N PRO A 301 2.38 -2.58 -3.67
CA PRO A 301 1.74 -1.39 -4.22
C PRO A 301 1.66 -1.48 -5.75
N ASP A 302 0.77 -0.73 -6.37
CA ASP A 302 0.65 -0.74 -7.83
C ASP A 302 1.82 -0.02 -8.49
N GLU A 303 2.31 1.04 -7.91
CA GLU A 303 3.49 1.79 -8.33
C GLU A 303 4.70 1.40 -7.48
N VAL A 304 5.85 1.29 -8.12
CA VAL A 304 7.10 0.87 -7.46
C VAL A 304 7.63 1.95 -6.52
N GLU A 305 7.44 3.22 -6.86
CA GLU A 305 7.80 4.38 -6.06
C GLU A 305 7.11 4.31 -4.68
N SER A 306 5.84 3.92 -4.67
CA SER A 306 5.09 3.72 -3.42
C SER A 306 5.74 2.67 -2.50
N TYR A 307 6.41 1.65 -3.05
CA TYR A 307 7.16 0.70 -2.22
C TYR A 307 8.31 1.38 -1.46
N THR A 308 9.04 2.27 -2.13
CA THR A 308 10.14 3.01 -1.49
C THR A 308 9.63 3.90 -0.35
N HIS A 309 8.49 4.57 -0.55
CA HIS A 309 7.86 5.41 0.47
C HIS A 309 7.32 4.60 1.66
N ARG A 310 6.69 3.44 1.41
CA ARG A 310 6.26 2.51 2.48
C ARG A 310 7.45 2.02 3.28
N ARG A 311 8.45 1.50 2.59
CA ARG A 311 9.69 0.97 3.17
C ARG A 311 10.41 2.03 4.02
N GLY A 312 10.43 3.28 3.57
CA GLY A 312 11.05 4.41 4.27
C GLY A 312 10.38 4.81 5.59
N ARG A 313 9.30 4.13 6.03
CA ARG A 313 8.71 4.35 7.36
C ARG A 313 9.46 3.60 8.46
N THR A 314 10.37 2.70 8.14
CA THR A 314 11.27 2.03 9.08
C THR A 314 12.75 2.32 8.75
N GLY A 315 13.66 1.94 9.62
CA GLY A 315 15.12 2.11 9.42
C GLY A 315 15.57 3.57 9.39
N ARG A 316 14.89 4.48 10.08
CA ARG A 316 15.23 5.90 10.18
C ARG A 316 16.30 6.16 11.25
N ALA A 317 16.97 7.30 11.17
CA ALA A 317 17.95 7.77 12.15
C ALA A 317 19.04 6.73 12.49
N GLY A 318 19.54 5.98 11.48
CA GLY A 318 20.58 4.97 11.66
C GLY A 318 20.11 3.65 12.28
N LYS A 319 18.84 3.52 12.66
CA LYS A 319 18.25 2.27 13.18
C LYS A 319 18.05 1.25 12.07
N THR A 320 18.00 -0.03 12.43
CA THR A 320 17.67 -1.11 11.51
C THR A 320 16.15 -1.30 11.41
N GLY A 321 15.67 -1.73 10.25
CA GLY A 321 14.25 -1.98 10.01
C GLY A 321 14.01 -3.21 9.15
N ILE A 322 12.79 -3.75 9.19
CA ILE A 322 12.38 -4.89 8.37
C ILE A 322 11.18 -4.49 7.52
N ALA A 323 11.31 -4.66 6.21
CA ALA A 323 10.22 -4.51 5.25
C ALA A 323 9.79 -5.89 4.76
N ILE A 324 8.57 -6.29 5.12
CA ILE A 324 7.98 -7.59 4.78
C ILE A 324 6.96 -7.40 3.67
N SER A 325 6.97 -8.30 2.68
CA SER A 325 5.97 -8.33 1.62
C SER A 325 5.29 -9.70 1.57
N ILE A 326 3.99 -9.75 1.83
CA ILE A 326 3.17 -10.95 1.72
C ILE A 326 2.60 -10.99 0.30
N CYS A 327 3.21 -11.82 -0.55
CA CYS A 327 2.97 -11.81 -1.99
C CYS A 327 2.25 -13.08 -2.45
N HIS A 328 1.43 -12.92 -3.48
CA HIS A 328 0.91 -14.04 -4.25
C HIS A 328 1.87 -14.39 -5.40
N VAL A 329 1.89 -15.65 -5.85
CA VAL A 329 2.77 -16.12 -6.94
C VAL A 329 2.69 -15.26 -8.21
N ARG A 330 1.53 -14.67 -8.49
CA ARG A 330 1.34 -13.78 -9.65
C ARG A 330 2.13 -12.46 -9.53
N GLU A 331 2.52 -12.06 -8.33
CA GLU A 331 3.23 -10.81 -8.05
C GLU A 331 4.76 -10.96 -8.15
N LYS A 332 5.27 -12.15 -8.49
CA LYS A 332 6.72 -12.42 -8.64
C LYS A 332 7.42 -11.49 -9.65
N GLY A 333 6.73 -11.13 -10.73
CA GLY A 333 7.25 -10.16 -11.71
C GLY A 333 7.48 -8.79 -11.10
N LYS A 334 6.54 -8.35 -10.25
CA LYS A 334 6.60 -7.05 -9.57
C LYS A 334 7.72 -6.98 -8.53
N ILE A 335 7.99 -8.08 -7.81
CA ILE A 335 9.15 -8.16 -6.92
C ILE A 335 10.45 -7.87 -7.68
N ARG A 336 10.66 -8.52 -8.84
CA ARG A 336 11.85 -8.31 -9.65
C ARG A 336 11.97 -6.88 -10.20
N GLU A 337 10.85 -6.25 -10.50
CA GLU A 337 10.80 -4.86 -10.93
C GLU A 337 11.21 -3.93 -9.78
N ILE A 338 10.66 -4.12 -8.59
CA ILE A 338 11.03 -3.37 -7.38
C ILE A 338 12.53 -3.56 -7.08
N GLU A 339 13.04 -4.81 -7.06
CA GLU A 339 14.45 -5.11 -6.82
C GLU A 339 15.39 -4.34 -7.79
N ARG A 340 14.99 -4.24 -9.06
CA ARG A 340 15.76 -3.51 -10.07
C ARG A 340 15.80 -2.01 -9.80
N ILE A 341 14.66 -1.44 -9.36
CA ILE A 341 14.55 0.00 -9.13
C ILE A 341 15.27 0.42 -7.85
N ILE A 342 15.10 -0.34 -6.75
CA ILE A 342 15.78 -0.06 -5.48
C ILE A 342 17.25 -0.56 -5.48
N ASN A 343 17.68 -1.23 -6.53
CA ASN A 343 19.00 -1.85 -6.69
C ASN A 343 19.37 -2.76 -5.50
N LYS A 344 18.42 -3.53 -5.01
CA LYS A 344 18.60 -4.45 -3.88
C LYS A 344 17.75 -5.70 -4.03
N LYS A 345 18.35 -6.87 -3.71
CA LYS A 345 17.64 -8.14 -3.69
C LYS A 345 16.82 -8.31 -2.42
N PHE A 346 15.66 -8.92 -2.56
CA PHE A 346 14.84 -9.32 -1.44
C PHE A 346 15.26 -10.70 -0.93
N ASP A 347 15.27 -10.85 0.36
CA ASP A 347 15.41 -12.17 0.98
C ASP A 347 14.10 -12.96 0.80
N LYS A 348 14.22 -14.23 0.38
CA LYS A 348 13.06 -15.11 0.38
C LYS A 348 12.82 -15.63 1.80
N GLY A 349 11.71 -15.22 2.41
CA GLY A 349 11.31 -15.70 3.74
C GLY A 349 10.71 -17.11 3.68
N LYS A 350 11.03 -17.90 4.69
CA LYS A 350 10.29 -19.13 5.02
C LYS A 350 9.29 -18.77 6.11
N MET A 351 8.04 -19.20 5.95
CA MET A 351 7.01 -18.95 6.97
C MET A 351 7.42 -19.62 8.28
N PRO A 352 7.40 -18.88 9.40
CA PRO A 352 7.77 -19.47 10.69
C PRO A 352 6.77 -20.58 11.07
N THR A 353 7.31 -21.68 11.61
CA THR A 353 6.51 -22.77 12.16
C THR A 353 5.92 -22.36 13.51
N GLY A 354 4.84 -23.05 13.95
CA GLY A 354 4.26 -22.82 15.27
C GLY A 354 5.29 -22.97 16.39
N GLU A 355 6.20 -23.95 16.29
CA GLU A 355 7.27 -24.18 17.25
C GLU A 355 8.24 -22.97 17.33
N GLN A 356 8.67 -22.44 16.18
CA GLN A 356 9.55 -21.27 16.13
C GLN A 356 8.89 -20.01 16.71
N ILE A 357 7.58 -19.87 16.53
CA ILE A 357 6.82 -18.77 17.12
C ILE A 357 6.76 -18.94 18.64
N CYS A 358 6.41 -20.12 19.13
CA CYS A 358 6.35 -20.42 20.56
C CYS A 358 7.71 -20.18 21.23
N GLU A 359 8.82 -20.60 20.60
CA GLU A 359 10.17 -20.35 21.10
C GLU A 359 10.45 -18.84 21.23
N LYS A 360 10.16 -18.04 20.19
CA LYS A 360 10.37 -16.59 20.21
C LYS A 360 9.54 -15.88 21.28
N GLN A 361 8.28 -16.24 21.41
CA GLN A 361 7.38 -15.66 22.41
C GLN A 361 7.83 -16.00 23.83
N LEU A 362 8.26 -17.24 24.03
CA LEU A 362 8.75 -17.70 25.31
C LEU A 362 10.02 -16.96 25.74
N PHE A 363 11.01 -16.82 24.85
CA PHE A 363 12.20 -16.03 25.15
C PHE A 363 11.88 -14.56 25.43
N ASN A 364 10.91 -13.98 24.70
CA ASN A 364 10.45 -12.62 24.98
C ASN A 364 9.81 -12.51 26.37
N LEU A 365 9.03 -13.50 26.81
CA LEU A 365 8.48 -13.55 28.16
C LEU A 365 9.61 -13.59 29.22
N VAL A 366 10.62 -14.43 29.01
CA VAL A 366 11.77 -14.52 29.92
C VAL A 366 12.52 -13.19 29.99
N ASP A 367 12.76 -12.55 28.86
CA ASP A 367 13.37 -11.21 28.79
C ASP A 367 12.53 -10.14 29.53
N GLN A 368 11.20 -10.24 29.44
CA GLN A 368 10.31 -9.34 30.19
C GLN A 368 10.39 -9.57 31.70
N ILE A 369 10.41 -10.84 32.13
CA ILE A 369 10.57 -11.21 33.54
C ILE A 369 11.91 -10.69 34.08
N GLU A 370 12.99 -10.81 33.29
CA GLU A 370 14.32 -10.32 33.70
C GLU A 370 14.35 -8.79 33.86
N LYS A 371 13.68 -8.06 32.97
CA LYS A 371 13.77 -6.59 32.89
C LYS A 371 12.68 -5.87 33.68
N VAL A 372 11.64 -6.56 34.17
CA VAL A 372 10.54 -5.93 34.89
C VAL A 372 11.04 -5.28 36.17
N LYS A 373 10.69 -4.01 36.35
CA LYS A 373 10.90 -3.32 37.63
C LYS A 373 9.75 -3.67 38.56
N VAL A 374 10.08 -4.40 39.61
CA VAL A 374 9.09 -4.79 40.62
C VAL A 374 8.75 -3.57 41.49
N ASN A 375 7.48 -3.19 41.54
CA ASN A 375 6.99 -2.21 42.49
C ASN A 375 6.65 -2.92 43.82
N GLU A 376 7.66 -3.02 44.67
CA GLU A 376 7.55 -3.78 45.93
C GLU A 376 6.46 -3.22 46.86
N GLU A 377 6.23 -1.90 46.86
CA GLU A 377 5.22 -1.27 47.72
C GLU A 377 3.79 -1.69 47.34
N GLU A 378 3.49 -1.74 46.04
CA GLU A 378 2.16 -2.12 45.55
C GLU A 378 1.84 -3.60 45.77
N ILE A 379 2.82 -4.48 45.64
CA ILE A 379 2.61 -5.93 45.76
C ILE A 379 2.82 -6.47 47.19
N ALA A 380 3.42 -5.68 48.10
CA ALA A 380 3.80 -6.10 49.43
C ALA A 380 2.64 -6.77 50.22
N SER A 381 1.42 -6.24 50.09
CA SER A 381 0.23 -6.78 50.79
C SER A 381 -0.24 -8.15 50.27
N LEU A 382 0.08 -8.49 49.00
CA LEU A 382 -0.34 -9.72 48.35
C LEU A 382 0.72 -10.85 48.48
N MET A 383 1.99 -10.49 48.57
CA MET A 383 3.11 -11.43 48.53
C MET A 383 3.10 -12.48 49.64
N PRO A 384 2.75 -12.18 50.92
CA PRO A 384 2.72 -13.21 51.98
C PRO A 384 1.75 -14.34 51.69
N SER A 385 0.59 -14.07 51.09
CA SER A 385 -0.39 -15.06 50.70
C SER A 385 0.07 -15.90 49.51
N ILE A 386 0.75 -15.28 48.57
CA ILE A 386 1.33 -15.93 47.38
C ILE A 386 2.47 -16.85 47.79
N TYR A 387 3.41 -16.37 48.63
CA TYR A 387 4.51 -17.19 49.12
C TYR A 387 4.02 -18.40 49.85
N ARG A 388 3.07 -18.29 50.78
CA ARG A 388 2.47 -19.43 51.49
C ARG A 388 1.85 -20.46 50.54
N LYS A 389 1.21 -20.02 49.48
CA LYS A 389 0.57 -20.91 48.50
C LYS A 389 1.57 -21.65 47.64
N LEU A 390 2.74 -21.04 47.38
CA LEU A 390 3.79 -21.58 46.50
C LEU A 390 4.98 -22.14 47.28
N GLU A 391 4.96 -22.16 48.63
CA GLU A 391 6.07 -22.55 49.50
C GLU A 391 6.59 -23.98 49.25
N TRP A 392 5.71 -24.85 48.75
CA TRP A 392 6.06 -26.25 48.45
C TRP A 392 6.75 -26.42 47.08
N LEU A 393 6.88 -25.37 46.27
CA LEU A 393 7.53 -25.37 44.97
C LEU A 393 8.94 -24.77 45.11
N ASP A 394 9.90 -25.45 44.50
CA ASP A 394 11.23 -24.85 44.35
C ASP A 394 11.28 -23.85 43.18
N LYS A 395 12.41 -23.17 43.09
CA LYS A 395 12.62 -22.15 42.04
C LYS A 395 12.47 -22.73 40.63
N GLU A 396 12.97 -23.94 40.39
CA GLU A 396 12.90 -24.60 39.08
C GLU A 396 11.46 -24.96 38.73
N ASP A 397 10.68 -25.44 39.70
CA ASP A 397 9.28 -25.77 39.49
C ASP A 397 8.41 -24.56 39.20
N ILE A 398 8.68 -23.42 39.86
CA ILE A 398 7.99 -22.17 39.58
C ILE A 398 8.30 -21.71 38.13
N ILE A 399 9.57 -21.72 37.72
CA ILE A 399 9.97 -21.37 36.35
C ILE A 399 9.30 -22.28 35.34
N LYS A 400 9.35 -23.61 35.53
CA LYS A 400 8.70 -24.58 34.64
C LYS A 400 7.20 -24.32 34.50
N ARG A 401 6.52 -24.00 35.59
CA ARG A 401 5.08 -23.72 35.59
C ARG A 401 4.73 -22.42 34.89
N VAL A 402 5.49 -21.33 35.13
CA VAL A 402 5.31 -20.05 34.43
C VAL A 402 5.51 -20.22 32.91
N VAL A 403 6.59 -20.94 32.55
CA VAL A 403 6.88 -21.26 31.14
C VAL A 403 5.77 -22.10 30.52
N SER A 404 5.30 -23.15 31.25
CA SER A 404 4.26 -24.07 30.75
C SER A 404 2.90 -23.40 30.59
N LEU A 405 2.54 -22.44 31.44
CA LEU A 405 1.29 -21.70 31.33
C LEU A 405 1.20 -20.96 29.99
N GLU A 406 2.26 -20.27 29.61
CA GLU A 406 2.27 -19.51 28.36
C GLU A 406 2.50 -20.41 27.14
N PHE A 407 3.39 -21.41 27.28
CA PHE A 407 3.69 -22.38 26.22
C PHE A 407 2.47 -23.23 25.81
N ASN A 408 1.71 -23.75 26.78
CA ASN A 408 0.52 -24.54 26.50
C ASN A 408 -0.56 -23.69 25.78
N ARG A 409 -0.75 -22.43 26.20
CA ARG A 409 -1.68 -21.53 25.54
C ARG A 409 -1.34 -21.31 24.06
N MET A 410 -0.04 -21.17 23.74
CA MET A 410 0.44 -20.98 22.39
C MET A 410 0.39 -22.26 21.55
N ILE A 411 0.83 -23.38 22.10
CA ILE A 411 0.83 -24.67 21.39
C ILE A 411 -0.59 -25.09 21.02
N ASP A 412 -1.56 -24.99 21.91
CA ASP A 412 -2.94 -25.35 21.61
C ASP A 412 -3.50 -24.53 20.45
N TYR A 413 -3.12 -23.24 20.36
CA TYR A 413 -3.50 -22.39 19.23
C TYR A 413 -2.85 -22.82 17.90
N TYR A 414 -1.58 -23.27 17.92
CA TYR A 414 -0.85 -23.62 16.69
C TYR A 414 -0.97 -25.11 16.28
N LYS A 415 -1.38 -26.02 17.17
CA LYS A 415 -1.58 -27.45 16.86
C LYS A 415 -2.72 -27.68 15.86
N ASP A 416 -3.78 -26.86 15.93
CA ASP A 416 -4.96 -26.99 15.08
C ASP A 416 -4.83 -26.24 13.75
N ASN A 417 -3.75 -25.48 13.55
CA ASN A 417 -3.51 -24.74 12.31
C ASN A 417 -2.41 -25.44 11.50
N ASP A 418 -2.80 -26.07 10.40
CA ASP A 418 -1.89 -26.66 9.41
C ASP A 418 -0.79 -25.67 9.01
N ASP A 419 0.43 -26.17 8.83
CA ASP A 419 1.53 -25.35 8.35
C ASP A 419 1.19 -24.76 6.97
N ILE A 420 1.40 -23.44 6.82
CA ILE A 420 1.20 -22.79 5.54
C ILE A 420 2.16 -23.40 4.54
N GLU A 421 1.64 -24.15 3.56
CA GLU A 421 2.45 -24.71 2.50
C GLU A 421 3.21 -23.57 1.78
N VAL A 422 4.53 -23.63 1.87
CA VAL A 422 5.40 -22.76 1.08
C VAL A 422 5.18 -23.11 -0.39
N VAL A 423 4.64 -22.19 -1.16
CA VAL A 423 4.48 -22.38 -2.59
C VAL A 423 5.87 -22.51 -3.20
N ASP A 424 6.26 -23.71 -3.61
CA ASP A 424 7.53 -23.96 -4.29
C ASP A 424 7.49 -23.26 -5.66
N GLU A 425 8.30 -22.21 -5.80
CA GLU A 425 8.42 -21.43 -7.03
C GLU A 425 9.10 -22.21 -8.15
N SER A 426 9.81 -23.29 -7.82
CA SER A 426 10.55 -24.15 -8.74
C SER A 426 9.75 -25.36 -9.17
N ALA A 427 8.66 -25.68 -8.49
CA ALA A 427 7.77 -26.74 -8.96
C ALA A 427 7.34 -26.37 -10.38
N PRO A 428 7.62 -27.24 -11.39
CA PRO A 428 7.00 -27.09 -12.68
C PRO A 428 5.53 -26.95 -12.32
N ARG A 429 4.87 -25.86 -12.81
CA ARG A 429 3.45 -25.70 -12.64
C ARG A 429 2.84 -27.08 -12.78
N GLU A 430 2.62 -27.78 -11.68
CA GLU A 430 1.49 -28.64 -11.68
C GLU A 430 0.38 -27.69 -12.12
N ARG A 431 0.10 -27.74 -13.40
CA ARG A 431 -1.25 -27.51 -13.85
C ARG A 431 -2.01 -28.45 -12.91
N GLY A 432 -2.31 -27.91 -11.72
CA GLY A 432 -3.22 -28.54 -10.80
C GLY A 432 -4.32 -28.91 -11.74
N LYS A 433 -4.60 -30.17 -11.87
CA LYS A 433 -5.67 -30.67 -12.70
C LYS A 433 -6.83 -29.69 -12.47
N ARG A 434 -6.81 -28.60 -13.19
CA ARG A 434 -8.04 -27.99 -13.61
C ARG A 434 -8.65 -29.15 -14.31
N GLY A 435 -9.58 -29.80 -13.65
CA GLY A 435 -10.42 -30.79 -14.26
C GLY A 435 -10.70 -30.18 -15.61
N GLY A 436 -10.21 -30.85 -16.67
CA GLY A 436 -9.96 -30.21 -17.95
C GLY A 436 -11.18 -29.39 -18.24
N ARG A 437 -11.03 -28.19 -18.76
CA ARG A 437 -12.19 -27.35 -19.16
C ARG A 437 -13.08 -28.19 -20.06
N GLY A 438 -13.92 -29.06 -19.46
CA GLY A 438 -14.72 -30.05 -20.17
C GLY A 438 -14.93 -31.39 -19.45
N GLU A 439 -14.17 -31.74 -18.40
CA GLU A 439 -14.41 -33.00 -17.65
C GLU A 439 -15.22 -32.72 -16.39
N ALA A 440 -16.24 -33.56 -16.17
CA ALA A 440 -17.05 -33.55 -14.96
C ALA A 440 -16.24 -34.05 -13.74
N GLU A 441 -16.64 -33.68 -12.52
CA GLU A 441 -16.14 -34.31 -11.31
C GLU A 441 -16.50 -35.80 -11.28
N GLU A 442 -15.67 -36.62 -10.63
CA GLU A 442 -15.92 -38.06 -10.50
C GLU A 442 -17.29 -38.33 -9.85
N GLY A 443 -18.17 -39.07 -10.54
CA GLY A 443 -19.56 -39.29 -10.14
C GLY A 443 -20.57 -38.25 -10.61
N TYR A 444 -20.14 -37.27 -11.44
CA TYR A 444 -21.03 -36.27 -12.04
C TYR A 444 -20.98 -36.28 -13.57
N THR A 445 -22.11 -36.00 -14.19
CA THR A 445 -22.22 -35.75 -15.64
C THR A 445 -22.32 -34.25 -15.90
N ARG A 446 -21.49 -33.73 -16.79
CA ARG A 446 -21.48 -32.32 -17.16
C ARG A 446 -22.40 -32.06 -18.36
N PHE A 447 -23.29 -31.08 -18.22
CA PHE A 447 -24.22 -30.65 -19.23
C PHE A 447 -23.94 -29.27 -19.75
N PHE A 448 -24.18 -29.05 -21.03
CA PHE A 448 -24.31 -27.76 -21.67
C PHE A 448 -25.78 -27.32 -21.64
N ILE A 449 -26.03 -26.05 -21.41
CA ILE A 449 -27.35 -25.42 -21.55
C ILE A 449 -27.23 -24.13 -22.35
N ASN A 450 -28.15 -23.88 -23.28
CA ASN A 450 -28.16 -22.73 -24.18
C ASN A 450 -28.64 -21.41 -23.53
N PHE A 451 -28.58 -21.27 -22.21
CA PHE A 451 -28.87 -20.08 -21.42
C PHE A 451 -27.61 -19.59 -20.71
N GLY A 452 -27.40 -18.27 -20.65
CA GLY A 452 -26.23 -17.65 -20.05
C GLY A 452 -26.54 -16.36 -19.29
N LYS A 453 -25.50 -15.57 -19.02
CA LYS A 453 -25.62 -14.30 -18.31
C LYS A 453 -26.44 -13.25 -19.05
N THR A 454 -26.42 -13.26 -20.39
CA THR A 454 -27.24 -12.36 -21.23
C THR A 454 -28.75 -12.65 -21.12
N ASP A 455 -29.09 -13.84 -20.65
CA ASP A 455 -30.48 -14.24 -20.35
C ASP A 455 -30.75 -14.03 -18.83
N GLU A 456 -29.97 -13.20 -18.15
CA GLU A 456 -30.01 -12.90 -16.70
C GLU A 456 -29.89 -14.15 -15.81
N LEU A 457 -29.33 -15.26 -16.33
CA LEU A 457 -29.20 -16.50 -15.60
C LEU A 457 -28.13 -16.39 -14.51
N THR A 458 -28.51 -16.61 -13.26
CA THR A 458 -27.63 -16.73 -12.10
C THR A 458 -27.58 -18.18 -11.60
N PRO A 459 -26.57 -18.58 -10.81
CA PRO A 459 -26.50 -19.94 -10.28
C PRO A 459 -27.75 -20.37 -9.49
N PRO A 460 -28.36 -19.54 -8.62
CA PRO A 460 -29.61 -19.89 -7.96
C PRO A 460 -30.78 -20.12 -8.94
N GLN A 461 -30.90 -19.27 -9.97
CA GLN A 461 -31.93 -19.40 -10.97
C GLN A 461 -31.77 -20.66 -11.83
N LEU A 462 -30.53 -21.06 -12.15
CA LEU A 462 -30.28 -22.34 -12.82
C LEU A 462 -30.71 -23.53 -11.94
N ILE A 463 -30.41 -23.49 -10.65
CA ILE A 463 -30.81 -24.53 -9.69
C ILE A 463 -32.37 -24.59 -9.61
N GLU A 464 -33.01 -23.45 -9.52
CA GLU A 464 -34.47 -23.34 -9.51
C GLU A 464 -35.10 -23.90 -10.81
N LEU A 465 -34.51 -23.56 -11.96
CA LEU A 465 -34.91 -24.03 -13.26
C LEU A 465 -34.82 -25.56 -13.37
N VAL A 466 -33.72 -26.15 -12.94
CA VAL A 466 -33.54 -27.63 -12.90
C VAL A 466 -34.60 -28.26 -12.00
N ASN A 467 -34.81 -27.74 -10.81
CA ASN A 467 -35.81 -28.27 -9.86
C ASN A 467 -37.24 -28.08 -10.31
N LYS A 468 -37.52 -27.08 -11.16
CA LYS A 468 -38.85 -26.86 -11.77
C LYS A 468 -39.12 -27.82 -12.90
N CYS A 469 -38.12 -28.17 -13.70
CA CYS A 469 -38.26 -29.05 -14.85
C CYS A 469 -38.21 -30.53 -14.47
N VAL A 470 -37.45 -30.88 -13.42
CA VAL A 470 -37.19 -32.28 -13.05
C VAL A 470 -37.93 -32.64 -11.76
N PRO A 471 -38.83 -33.63 -11.75
CA PRO A 471 -39.53 -34.05 -10.53
C PRO A 471 -38.55 -34.59 -9.48
N GLY A 472 -38.62 -34.05 -8.25
CA GLY A 472 -37.75 -34.46 -7.13
C GLY A 472 -36.51 -33.57 -6.96
N LYS A 473 -35.69 -33.83 -5.92
CA LYS A 473 -34.47 -33.09 -5.69
C LYS A 473 -33.33 -33.66 -6.52
N VAL A 474 -32.71 -32.79 -7.34
CA VAL A 474 -31.50 -33.11 -8.11
C VAL A 474 -30.30 -32.52 -7.42
N ARG A 475 -29.22 -33.29 -7.23
CA ARG A 475 -27.94 -32.78 -6.76
C ARG A 475 -27.18 -32.18 -7.92
N ILE A 476 -26.96 -30.85 -7.82
CA ILE A 476 -26.21 -30.08 -8.80
C ILE A 476 -24.80 -29.84 -8.25
N GLY A 477 -23.80 -30.20 -9.03
CA GLY A 477 -22.41 -29.97 -8.74
C GLY A 477 -21.98 -28.58 -9.21
N ARG A 478 -20.86 -28.50 -9.90
CA ARG A 478 -20.28 -27.26 -10.38
C ARG A 478 -21.12 -26.60 -11.45
N ILE A 479 -21.26 -25.26 -11.38
CA ILE A 479 -21.95 -24.41 -12.35
C ILE A 479 -20.94 -23.41 -12.94
N ASP A 480 -20.82 -23.37 -14.28
CA ASP A 480 -19.98 -22.44 -15.01
C ASP A 480 -20.85 -21.59 -15.96
N LEU A 481 -21.19 -20.36 -15.56
CA LEU A 481 -21.99 -19.45 -16.39
C LEU A 481 -21.10 -18.69 -17.40
N ARG A 482 -21.56 -18.71 -18.69
CA ARG A 482 -20.99 -17.92 -19.79
C ARG A 482 -22.00 -16.87 -20.25
N ASP A 483 -21.61 -16.05 -21.19
CA ASP A 483 -22.46 -14.95 -21.63
C ASP A 483 -23.74 -15.48 -22.29
N ASN A 484 -23.67 -16.41 -23.28
CA ASN A 484 -24.79 -16.90 -24.05
C ASN A 484 -25.18 -18.37 -23.77
N PHE A 485 -24.44 -19.07 -22.90
CA PHE A 485 -24.67 -20.47 -22.55
C PHE A 485 -24.01 -20.78 -21.20
N SER A 486 -24.32 -21.93 -20.61
CA SER A 486 -23.69 -22.33 -19.35
C SER A 486 -23.39 -23.83 -19.32
N PHE A 487 -22.56 -24.22 -18.36
CA PHE A 487 -22.35 -25.63 -18.03
C PHE A 487 -22.74 -25.86 -16.58
N PHE A 488 -23.33 -27.03 -16.33
CA PHE A 488 -23.62 -27.47 -14.96
C PHE A 488 -23.41 -28.97 -14.84
N GLU A 489 -23.14 -29.43 -13.65
CA GLU A 489 -22.88 -30.84 -13.35
C GLU A 489 -24.00 -31.40 -12.51
N VAL A 490 -24.40 -32.63 -12.81
CA VAL A 490 -25.47 -33.37 -12.13
C VAL A 490 -24.94 -34.75 -11.79
N GLU A 491 -25.33 -35.31 -10.64
CA GLU A 491 -25.00 -36.67 -10.24
C GLU A 491 -25.35 -37.68 -11.33
N GLU A 492 -24.44 -38.60 -11.69
CA GLU A 492 -24.58 -39.52 -12.82
C GLU A 492 -25.92 -40.27 -12.84
N GLY A 493 -26.43 -40.69 -11.65
CA GLY A 493 -27.71 -41.36 -11.51
C GLY A 493 -28.92 -40.56 -11.94
N GLU A 494 -28.81 -39.22 -12.00
CA GLU A 494 -29.88 -38.30 -12.35
C GLU A 494 -29.75 -37.74 -13.79
N ALA A 495 -28.65 -38.03 -14.46
CA ALA A 495 -28.24 -37.41 -15.72
C ALA A 495 -29.29 -37.58 -16.83
N ASN A 496 -29.77 -38.80 -17.05
CA ASN A 496 -30.78 -39.07 -18.08
C ASN A 496 -32.12 -38.38 -17.77
N ARG A 497 -32.53 -38.37 -16.50
CA ARG A 497 -33.77 -37.74 -16.04
C ARG A 497 -33.74 -36.22 -16.27
N VAL A 498 -32.61 -35.59 -15.99
CA VAL A 498 -32.41 -34.14 -16.21
C VAL A 498 -32.45 -33.83 -17.70
N MET A 499 -31.76 -34.61 -18.53
CA MET A 499 -31.74 -34.41 -19.98
C MET A 499 -33.11 -34.53 -20.61
N ASP A 500 -33.88 -35.59 -20.25
CA ASP A 500 -35.20 -35.86 -20.82
C ASP A 500 -36.26 -34.83 -20.36
N SER A 501 -36.17 -34.37 -19.11
CA SER A 501 -37.14 -33.43 -18.55
C SER A 501 -36.89 -31.96 -18.92
N MET A 502 -35.64 -31.58 -19.15
CA MET A 502 -35.29 -30.18 -19.47
C MET A 502 -35.32 -29.88 -20.96
N ASN A 503 -35.02 -30.88 -21.83
CA ASN A 503 -35.03 -30.64 -23.28
C ASN A 503 -36.42 -30.33 -23.80
N GLY A 504 -36.55 -29.19 -24.48
CA GLY A 504 -37.79 -28.73 -25.05
C GLY A 504 -38.68 -27.93 -24.09
N PHE A 505 -38.30 -27.79 -22.81
CA PHE A 505 -38.98 -26.86 -21.90
C PHE A 505 -38.80 -25.42 -22.39
N GLU A 506 -39.82 -24.60 -22.24
CA GLU A 506 -39.81 -23.22 -22.74
C GLU A 506 -39.78 -22.23 -21.58
N VAL A 507 -38.80 -21.32 -21.62
CA VAL A 507 -38.63 -20.23 -20.64
C VAL A 507 -38.57 -18.93 -21.43
N ASP A 508 -39.44 -17.98 -21.11
CA ASP A 508 -39.55 -16.67 -21.74
C ASP A 508 -39.55 -16.70 -23.29
N GLY A 509 -40.26 -17.69 -23.87
CA GLY A 509 -40.38 -17.84 -25.32
C GLY A 509 -39.19 -18.51 -26.02
N ARG A 510 -38.21 -19.01 -25.25
CA ARG A 510 -37.02 -19.70 -25.77
C ARG A 510 -36.98 -21.14 -25.26
N ARG A 511 -36.73 -22.08 -26.16
CA ARG A 511 -36.60 -23.50 -25.81
C ARG A 511 -35.26 -23.81 -25.19
N ILE A 512 -35.26 -24.53 -24.08
CA ILE A 512 -34.07 -25.06 -23.44
C ILE A 512 -33.50 -26.22 -24.28
N SER A 513 -32.21 -26.20 -24.52
CA SER A 513 -31.44 -27.33 -25.05
C SER A 513 -30.37 -27.71 -24.04
N VAL A 514 -30.43 -28.95 -23.57
CA VAL A 514 -29.44 -29.52 -22.64
C VAL A 514 -28.77 -30.71 -23.31
N GLU A 515 -27.44 -30.67 -23.40
CA GLU A 515 -26.65 -31.73 -24.04
C GLU A 515 -25.48 -32.12 -23.13
N PRO A 516 -25.09 -33.43 -23.11
CA PRO A 516 -23.88 -33.83 -22.41
C PRO A 516 -22.68 -33.14 -23.02
N ALA A 517 -21.87 -32.47 -22.20
CA ALA A 517 -20.66 -31.77 -22.64
C ALA A 517 -19.60 -32.80 -22.98
N GLN A 518 -19.31 -33.01 -24.27
CA GLN A 518 -18.23 -33.90 -24.71
C GLN A 518 -16.87 -33.33 -24.35
N ALA A 519 -16.00 -34.14 -23.71
CA ALA A 519 -14.57 -33.86 -23.61
C ALA A 519 -13.97 -33.76 -25.03
N LYS A 520 -13.24 -32.67 -25.33
CA LYS A 520 -12.50 -32.57 -26.61
C LYS A 520 -11.46 -33.67 -26.65
N GLY A 521 -11.80 -34.77 -27.35
CA GLY A 521 -10.89 -35.82 -27.74
C GLY A 521 -9.84 -35.30 -28.70
N GLU A 522 -8.59 -35.71 -28.47
CA GLU A 522 -7.49 -35.59 -29.44
C GLU A 522 -7.83 -36.32 -30.74
N GLY A 523 -7.58 -35.68 -31.84
CA GLY A 523 -7.30 -36.36 -33.12
C GLY A 523 -8.42 -36.38 -34.12
N GLY A 524 -8.26 -35.58 -35.15
CA GLY A 524 -8.97 -35.68 -36.40
C GLY A 524 -8.34 -34.80 -37.45
N LYS A 525 -7.25 -35.26 -38.05
CA LYS A 525 -6.83 -34.83 -39.39
C LYS A 525 -7.94 -35.21 -40.37
N GLY A 526 -8.83 -34.30 -40.70
CA GLY A 526 -9.92 -34.46 -41.67
C GLY A 526 -9.58 -33.69 -42.92
N SER A 527 -9.12 -34.40 -43.92
CA SER A 527 -9.39 -34.39 -45.35
C SER A 527 -10.02 -33.11 -45.93
N ARG A 528 -9.23 -32.41 -46.73
CA ARG A 528 -9.68 -31.46 -47.73
C ARG A 528 -10.49 -32.19 -48.81
N GLY A 529 -11.80 -32.05 -48.80
CA GLY A 529 -12.70 -32.41 -49.88
C GLY A 529 -12.82 -31.25 -50.86
N SER A 530 -12.23 -31.44 -52.02
CA SER A 530 -12.41 -30.67 -53.23
C SER A 530 -13.86 -30.67 -53.68
N ARG A 531 -14.46 -29.50 -53.94
CA ARG A 531 -15.53 -29.35 -54.95
C ARG A 531 -15.31 -28.04 -55.69
N GLY A 532 -14.98 -28.23 -56.97
CA GLY A 532 -14.89 -27.21 -57.97
C GLY A 532 -16.26 -26.63 -58.38
N GLY A 533 -16.25 -25.47 -58.93
CA GLY A 533 -17.35 -24.75 -59.51
C GLY A 533 -16.84 -23.45 -60.16
N SER A 534 -16.57 -23.59 -61.45
CA SER A 534 -16.09 -22.62 -62.43
C SER A 534 -17.00 -21.41 -62.66
N ARG A 535 -16.38 -20.33 -63.09
CA ARG A 535 -16.64 -19.39 -64.20
C ARG A 535 -16.37 -17.96 -63.82
N SER A 536 -15.44 -17.43 -64.50
CA SER A 536 -15.32 -16.47 -65.62
C SER A 536 -15.58 -15.03 -65.17
N GLY A 537 -14.82 -14.05 -65.46
CA GLY A 537 -13.88 -13.80 -66.51
C GLY A 537 -13.65 -12.28 -66.56
N ASN A 538 -12.62 -11.88 -67.28
CA ASN A 538 -12.27 -10.53 -67.69
C ASN A 538 -11.73 -9.60 -66.59
N GLY A 539 -10.55 -9.13 -66.61
CA GLY A 539 -9.68 -8.72 -67.73
C GLY A 539 -9.57 -7.21 -67.69
N PHE A 540 -8.45 -6.67 -67.34
CA PHE A 540 -7.74 -5.69 -68.13
C PHE A 540 -6.44 -5.29 -67.42
N ARG A 541 -5.40 -5.36 -68.19
CA ARG A 541 -4.07 -4.84 -68.08
C ARG A 541 -4.12 -3.29 -67.97
N ASP A 542 -3.17 -2.66 -67.34
CA ASP A 542 -1.99 -1.96 -67.90
C ASP A 542 -1.22 -1.32 -66.75
N ARG A 543 0.03 -1.64 -66.56
CA ARG A 543 1.30 -1.19 -67.08
C ARG A 543 1.60 0.30 -66.99
N ARG A 544 2.78 0.49 -66.40
CA ARG A 544 3.78 1.57 -66.61
C ARG A 544 3.69 2.72 -65.59
N ASP A 545 4.73 3.25 -65.16
CA ASP A 545 6.20 3.21 -65.34
C ASP A 545 6.75 4.52 -64.79
N SER A 546 7.88 4.44 -64.14
CA SER A 546 8.95 5.42 -64.12
C SER A 546 8.74 6.92 -63.71
N GLY A 547 9.68 7.36 -62.87
CA GLY A 547 10.29 8.64 -63.08
C GLY A 547 10.56 9.45 -61.78
N ARG A 548 11.70 9.32 -61.18
CA ARG A 548 12.88 10.18 -61.11
C ARG A 548 12.67 11.71 -61.13
N GLY A 549 13.33 12.30 -60.16
CA GLY A 549 13.84 13.69 -60.19
C GLY A 549 13.12 14.58 -59.21
N GLY A 550 13.70 15.28 -58.25
CA GLY A 550 15.01 15.86 -58.23
C GLY A 550 14.85 17.33 -57.89
N ARG A 551 15.47 17.74 -56.83
CA ARG A 551 16.00 19.11 -56.55
C ARG A 551 15.06 20.30 -56.27
N ASP A 552 15.47 20.88 -55.19
CA ASP A 552 15.64 22.35 -54.92
C ASP A 552 14.41 23.23 -54.64
N SER A 553 14.23 23.60 -53.45
CA SER A 553 14.51 24.92 -52.85
C SER A 553 14.23 24.87 -51.36
#